data_6ceba377b4a0276090e7980c1a2855ad
#
_entry.id   6ceba377b4a0276090e7980c1a2855ad
#
_cell.length_a   1.000
_cell.length_b   1.000
_cell.length_c   1.000
_cell.angle_alpha   90.00
_cell.angle_beta   90.00
_cell.angle_gamma   90.00
#
_symmetry.space_group_name_H-M   'P 1'
#
loop_
_entity.id
_entity.type
_entity.pdbx_description
1 polymer ?
#
loop_
_entity_poly.entity_id
_entity_poly.type
_entity_poly.pdbx_seq_one_letter_code
_entity_poly.pdbx_strand_id
1 'polypeptide(L)'
;MENKLSQLLLPELKLNREKLEKRYPERDLKESAKVTRLGPSPTGFIHLGNLYGAFVDERLAAQSDGIFYLRIEDTDDKRFVDGAVDAVIDTLGYFDINFYEGVTKIGENGEYGPYYQSQRGEIYRVFAKELLDRNLAYPCFMTEDEIEQIRERQLAEKRTPGIYGEYSKYRNITFEEAEELIKKGMPYVIRLKSSGSYGEDAELITVDDAIRGKLTMPENFQDAVILKSNGIPTYHFAHVVDDHLMRTTHVVRGEEWLSTLPIHVELFEKLGFELPTYCHTAQLMKIDENGNKRKLSKRKDPELSLDYYKEVGYHKEAVKEYLLTILNSNFEEWRIANPDTDWREFEFSMSKMSTSGTLFDINKLNDVSKDVLVKISGEDLYPFLTGWATDYREDMARILKKNKEYVVNILDLDRQGKKPRKDFISAGQILDNISYFFDECFKILESMPEEVPPEDVREILERYKETYDEHDDQSQWFEKIRTIAGALGYALKPKDYKKNPDEYKGHVGHVSTVIRIALVGRSQSPDLWGIQQILGTEKVMNRIEGYLKKS
;
A
#
# COMPACT_ATOMS: atom_id res chain seq x y z
N MET A 1 -29.00 12.34 -39.67
CA MET A 1 -28.83 13.78 -39.97
C MET A 1 -28.03 14.37 -38.82
N GLU A 2 -26.92 15.03 -39.12
CA GLU A 2 -26.17 15.73 -38.08
C GLU A 2 -27.06 16.80 -37.44
N ASN A 3 -27.06 16.82 -36.11
CA ASN A 3 -27.87 17.79 -35.36
C ASN A 3 -27.18 19.16 -35.44
N LYS A 4 -27.89 20.20 -35.90
CA LYS A 4 -27.36 21.57 -36.02
C LYS A 4 -26.77 22.06 -34.68
N LEU A 5 -27.35 21.64 -33.56
CA LEU A 5 -26.87 22.00 -32.21
C LEU A 5 -25.49 21.39 -31.92
N SER A 6 -25.27 20.14 -32.28
CA SER A 6 -23.97 19.49 -32.07
C SER A 6 -22.86 20.12 -32.92
N GLN A 7 -23.17 20.53 -34.14
CA GLN A 7 -22.23 21.26 -35.01
C GLN A 7 -21.88 22.65 -34.46
N LEU A 8 -22.86 23.34 -33.87
CA LEU A 8 -22.64 24.63 -33.22
C LEU A 8 -21.72 24.53 -31.99
N LEU A 9 -21.93 23.51 -31.17
CA LEU A 9 -21.22 23.34 -29.90
C LEU A 9 -19.82 22.71 -30.08
N LEU A 10 -19.68 21.76 -30.99
CA LEU A 10 -18.46 20.97 -31.23
C LEU A 10 -18.17 20.93 -32.76
N PRO A 11 -17.78 22.07 -33.36
CA PRO A 11 -17.46 22.12 -34.79
C PRO A 11 -16.15 21.38 -35.09
N GLU A 12 -16.01 20.92 -36.35
CA GLU A 12 -14.76 20.46 -36.98
C GLU A 12 -13.89 19.47 -36.15
N LEU A 13 -14.46 18.31 -35.81
CA LEU A 13 -13.67 17.21 -35.25
C LEU A 13 -12.96 16.46 -36.39
N LYS A 14 -11.64 16.23 -36.22
CA LYS A 14 -10.82 15.43 -37.16
C LYS A 14 -11.05 13.94 -37.01
N LEU A 15 -11.43 13.53 -35.79
CA LEU A 15 -11.74 12.17 -35.43
C LEU A 15 -13.26 11.92 -35.44
N ASN A 16 -13.63 10.68 -35.59
CA ASN A 16 -14.97 10.15 -35.37
C ASN A 16 -14.88 8.78 -34.72
N ARG A 17 -16.01 8.20 -34.30
CA ARG A 17 -16.06 6.90 -33.62
C ARG A 17 -15.35 5.79 -34.41
N GLU A 18 -15.63 5.68 -35.70
CA GLU A 18 -15.05 4.63 -36.56
C GLU A 18 -13.51 4.71 -36.59
N LYS A 19 -12.95 5.91 -36.71
CA LYS A 19 -11.49 6.12 -36.68
C LYS A 19 -10.92 5.77 -35.31
N LEU A 20 -11.65 6.07 -34.23
CA LEU A 20 -11.21 5.75 -32.85
C LEU A 20 -11.24 4.26 -32.59
N GLU A 21 -12.32 3.55 -32.97
CA GLU A 21 -12.40 2.09 -32.84
C GLU A 21 -11.28 1.38 -33.65
N LYS A 22 -10.96 1.91 -34.84
CA LYS A 22 -9.85 1.41 -35.65
C LYS A 22 -8.48 1.71 -35.03
N ARG A 23 -8.33 2.87 -34.39
CA ARG A 23 -7.10 3.26 -33.70
C ARG A 23 -6.86 2.44 -32.42
N TYR A 24 -7.91 2.08 -31.75
CA TYR A 24 -7.91 1.30 -30.50
C TYR A 24 -8.65 -0.02 -30.72
N PRO A 25 -8.05 -0.97 -31.45
CA PRO A 25 -8.68 -2.27 -31.76
C PRO A 25 -8.85 -3.11 -30.49
N GLU A 26 -9.57 -4.22 -30.61
CA GLU A 26 -9.55 -5.25 -29.58
C GLU A 26 -8.11 -5.74 -29.36
N ARG A 27 -7.77 -6.05 -28.11
CA ARG A 27 -6.44 -6.53 -27.74
C ARG A 27 -6.26 -7.97 -28.20
N ASP A 28 -5.09 -8.30 -28.74
CA ASP A 28 -4.73 -9.69 -29.08
C ASP A 28 -4.33 -10.44 -27.80
N LEU A 29 -5.32 -10.76 -26.99
CA LEU A 29 -5.18 -11.44 -25.71
C LEU A 29 -6.14 -12.63 -25.65
N LYS A 30 -5.85 -13.59 -24.75
CA LYS A 30 -6.79 -14.68 -24.44
C LYS A 30 -8.10 -14.08 -23.89
N GLU A 31 -9.23 -14.74 -24.14
CA GLU A 31 -10.54 -14.31 -23.61
C GLU A 31 -10.56 -14.18 -22.08
N SER A 32 -9.79 -15.01 -21.38
CA SER A 32 -9.65 -14.98 -19.92
C SER A 32 -8.72 -13.88 -19.39
N ALA A 33 -7.97 -13.21 -20.27
CA ALA A 33 -7.00 -12.19 -19.87
C ALA A 33 -7.72 -10.94 -19.33
N LYS A 34 -7.21 -10.42 -18.22
CA LYS A 34 -7.78 -9.24 -17.58
C LYS A 34 -6.95 -8.00 -17.88
N VAL A 35 -7.61 -6.99 -18.36
CA VAL A 35 -7.01 -5.66 -18.57
C VAL A 35 -7.47 -4.76 -17.42
N THR A 36 -6.52 -4.36 -16.60
CA THR A 36 -6.74 -3.52 -15.42
C THR A 36 -5.95 -2.22 -15.51
N ARG A 37 -6.30 -1.24 -14.70
CA ARG A 37 -5.61 0.05 -14.72
C ARG A 37 -5.56 0.73 -13.37
N LEU A 38 -4.45 1.40 -13.09
CA LEU A 38 -4.39 2.43 -12.08
C LEU A 38 -4.63 3.81 -12.73
N GLY A 39 -5.60 4.56 -12.21
CA GLY A 39 -5.96 5.90 -12.68
C GLY A 39 -5.75 6.96 -11.59
N PRO A 40 -4.50 7.30 -11.20
CA PRO A 40 -4.28 8.30 -10.18
C PRO A 40 -4.43 9.71 -10.72
N SER A 41 -5.02 10.60 -9.91
CA SER A 41 -4.89 12.04 -10.13
C SER A 41 -3.51 12.50 -9.63
N PRO A 42 -2.79 13.36 -10.38
CA PRO A 42 -1.44 13.79 -10.04
C PRO A 42 -1.42 14.83 -8.91
N THR A 43 -1.87 14.44 -7.72
CA THR A 43 -1.98 15.30 -6.53
C THR A 43 -0.80 15.21 -5.57
N GLY A 44 0.25 14.44 -5.94
CA GLY A 44 1.51 14.33 -5.21
C GLY A 44 1.48 13.41 -3.98
N PHE A 45 0.36 12.78 -3.65
CA PHE A 45 0.27 11.90 -2.50
C PHE A 45 -0.28 10.53 -2.85
N ILE A 46 0.58 9.51 -2.68
CA ILE A 46 0.18 8.11 -2.76
C ILE A 46 0.08 7.54 -1.37
N HIS A 47 -0.97 6.79 -1.12
CA HIS A 47 -1.24 6.19 0.18
C HIS A 47 -1.46 4.68 0.08
N LEU A 48 -1.49 4.02 1.23
CA LEU A 48 -1.66 2.56 1.33
C LEU A 48 -2.89 2.05 0.55
N GLY A 49 -3.97 2.83 0.49
CA GLY A 49 -5.15 2.46 -0.30
C GLY A 49 -4.89 2.43 -1.81
N ASN A 50 -4.00 3.28 -2.32
CA ASN A 50 -3.58 3.22 -3.73
C ASN A 50 -2.72 1.97 -4.00
N LEU A 51 -1.78 1.65 -3.10
CA LEU A 51 -0.98 0.43 -3.19
C LEU A 51 -1.87 -0.81 -3.11
N TYR A 52 -2.85 -0.81 -2.20
CA TYR A 52 -3.84 -1.88 -2.04
C TYR A 52 -4.63 -2.13 -3.33
N GLY A 53 -5.14 -1.06 -3.97
CA GLY A 53 -5.85 -1.17 -5.26
C GLY A 53 -4.92 -1.62 -6.39
N ALA A 54 -3.75 -0.98 -6.53
CA ALA A 54 -2.76 -1.31 -7.55
C ALA A 54 -2.26 -2.76 -7.44
N PHE A 55 -2.15 -3.29 -6.22
CA PHE A 55 -1.79 -4.68 -5.99
C PHE A 55 -2.88 -5.65 -6.48
N VAL A 56 -4.17 -5.31 -6.28
CA VAL A 56 -5.28 -6.09 -6.84
C VAL A 56 -5.25 -6.05 -8.36
N ASP A 57 -5.11 -4.86 -8.96
CA ASP A 57 -5.01 -4.69 -10.41
C ASP A 57 -3.88 -5.52 -11.01
N GLU A 58 -2.68 -5.48 -10.40
CA GLU A 58 -1.51 -6.21 -10.84
C GLU A 58 -1.71 -7.73 -10.72
N ARG A 59 -2.26 -8.22 -9.59
CA ARG A 59 -2.52 -9.65 -9.41
C ARG A 59 -3.53 -10.20 -10.42
N LEU A 60 -4.60 -9.45 -10.68
CA LEU A 60 -5.60 -9.85 -11.68
C LEU A 60 -5.01 -9.95 -13.08
N ALA A 61 -4.21 -8.97 -13.48
CA ALA A 61 -3.54 -8.97 -14.78
C ALA A 61 -2.50 -10.09 -14.87
N ALA A 62 -1.58 -10.18 -13.89
CA ALA A 62 -0.48 -11.16 -13.90
C ALA A 62 -0.97 -12.61 -13.92
N GLN A 63 -2.01 -12.95 -13.15
CA GLN A 63 -2.54 -14.33 -13.10
C GLN A 63 -3.32 -14.75 -14.34
N SER A 64 -3.73 -13.81 -15.18
CA SER A 64 -4.52 -14.07 -16.39
C SER A 64 -3.74 -13.87 -17.69
N ASP A 65 -2.43 -13.65 -17.64
CA ASP A 65 -1.62 -13.22 -18.77
C ASP A 65 -2.19 -11.94 -19.45
N GLY A 66 -2.72 -11.03 -18.63
CA GLY A 66 -3.37 -9.80 -19.06
C GLY A 66 -2.46 -8.58 -18.98
N ILE A 67 -3.07 -7.40 -18.97
CA ILE A 67 -2.36 -6.11 -18.97
C ILE A 67 -2.76 -5.27 -17.77
N PHE A 68 -1.77 -4.74 -17.06
CA PHE A 68 -1.93 -3.69 -16.07
C PHE A 68 -1.27 -2.42 -16.57
N TYR A 69 -2.04 -1.31 -16.71
CA TYR A 69 -1.53 -0.06 -17.27
C TYR A 69 -1.74 1.14 -16.34
N LEU A 70 -0.90 2.19 -16.55
CA LEU A 70 -0.97 3.46 -15.82
C LEU A 70 -1.59 4.54 -16.70
N ARG A 71 -2.75 5.06 -16.31
CA ARG A 71 -3.41 6.22 -16.89
C ARG A 71 -3.41 7.38 -15.90
N ILE A 72 -2.97 8.55 -16.30
CA ILE A 72 -2.97 9.75 -15.46
C ILE A 72 -4.27 10.52 -15.68
N GLU A 73 -5.05 10.68 -14.58
CA GLU A 73 -6.33 11.36 -14.59
C GLU A 73 -6.13 12.82 -14.16
N ASP A 74 -5.57 13.61 -15.08
CA ASP A 74 -5.14 15.00 -14.93
C ASP A 74 -6.13 16.02 -15.49
N THR A 75 -7.43 15.70 -15.44
CA THR A 75 -8.51 16.61 -15.92
C THR A 75 -8.85 17.73 -14.93
N ASP A 76 -8.16 17.82 -13.80
CA ASP A 76 -8.30 18.88 -12.80
C ASP A 76 -6.99 19.67 -12.63
N ASP A 77 -6.81 20.70 -13.45
CA ASP A 77 -5.61 21.54 -13.47
C ASP A 77 -5.30 22.21 -12.12
N LYS A 78 -6.30 22.40 -11.26
CA LYS A 78 -6.13 23.06 -9.96
C LYS A 78 -5.40 22.21 -8.93
N ARG A 79 -5.29 20.91 -9.16
CA ARG A 79 -4.70 19.93 -8.22
C ARG A 79 -3.43 19.29 -8.75
N PHE A 80 -2.93 19.71 -9.89
CA PHE A 80 -1.70 19.17 -10.46
C PHE A 80 -0.50 19.56 -9.61
N VAL A 81 0.35 18.58 -9.28
CA VAL A 81 1.62 18.77 -8.55
C VAL A 81 2.75 18.24 -9.42
N ASP A 82 3.74 19.09 -9.69
CA ASP A 82 4.93 18.69 -10.45
C ASP A 82 5.66 17.53 -9.75
N GLY A 83 6.10 16.54 -10.54
CA GLY A 83 6.78 15.35 -10.04
C GLY A 83 5.85 14.29 -9.43
N ALA A 84 4.54 14.56 -9.32
CA ALA A 84 3.59 13.60 -8.73
C ALA A 84 3.53 12.28 -9.50
N VAL A 85 3.64 12.32 -10.82
CA VAL A 85 3.60 11.11 -11.67
C VAL A 85 4.83 10.25 -11.43
N ASP A 86 6.02 10.87 -11.39
CA ASP A 86 7.26 10.16 -11.08
C ASP A 86 7.23 9.54 -9.67
N ALA A 87 6.67 10.28 -8.70
CA ALA A 87 6.49 9.78 -7.34
C ALA A 87 5.55 8.55 -7.30
N VAL A 88 4.48 8.53 -8.12
CA VAL A 88 3.61 7.34 -8.29
C VAL A 88 4.42 6.15 -8.77
N ILE A 89 5.16 6.33 -9.88
CA ILE A 89 5.94 5.26 -10.52
C ILE A 89 7.02 4.74 -9.56
N ASP A 90 7.79 5.64 -8.93
CA ASP A 90 8.86 5.26 -8.00
C ASP A 90 8.34 4.55 -6.76
N THR A 91 7.25 5.05 -6.20
CA THR A 91 6.71 4.48 -4.98
C THR A 91 6.12 3.09 -5.22
N LEU A 92 5.39 2.89 -6.32
CA LEU A 92 4.86 1.58 -6.67
C LEU A 92 5.97 0.63 -7.14
N GLY A 93 6.94 1.14 -7.90
CA GLY A 93 8.14 0.39 -8.31
C GLY A 93 8.97 -0.12 -7.13
N TYR A 94 9.03 0.63 -6.01
CA TYR A 94 9.67 0.15 -4.78
C TYR A 94 9.03 -1.15 -4.25
N PHE A 95 7.71 -1.31 -4.43
CA PHE A 95 6.98 -2.54 -4.08
C PHE A 95 6.89 -3.55 -5.24
N ASP A 96 7.70 -3.40 -6.30
CA ASP A 96 7.68 -4.21 -7.53
C ASP A 96 6.33 -4.22 -8.26
N ILE A 97 5.52 -3.18 -8.07
CA ILE A 97 4.31 -2.96 -8.86
C ILE A 97 4.70 -2.20 -10.13
N ASN A 98 4.78 -2.91 -11.24
CA ASN A 98 5.22 -2.38 -12.52
C ASN A 98 4.07 -2.40 -13.53
N PHE A 99 4.03 -1.39 -14.39
CA PHE A 99 3.02 -1.28 -15.44
C PHE A 99 3.56 -1.87 -16.74
N TYR A 100 2.72 -2.62 -17.46
CA TYR A 100 3.05 -3.14 -18.79
C TYR A 100 2.92 -2.05 -19.86
N GLU A 101 1.97 -1.13 -19.68
CA GLU A 101 1.69 0.00 -20.57
C GLU A 101 1.40 1.25 -19.73
N GLY A 102 1.39 2.40 -20.39
CA GLY A 102 0.98 3.66 -19.77
C GLY A 102 2.08 4.69 -19.68
N VAL A 103 1.91 5.60 -18.76
CA VAL A 103 2.87 6.67 -18.50
C VAL A 103 4.14 6.11 -17.86
N THR A 104 5.28 6.58 -18.33
CA THR A 104 6.61 6.27 -17.78
C THR A 104 7.34 7.57 -17.43
N LYS A 105 8.48 7.48 -16.74
CA LYS A 105 9.31 8.67 -16.41
C LYS A 105 9.87 9.42 -17.64
N ILE A 106 9.92 8.77 -18.78
CA ILE A 106 10.52 9.32 -20.00
C ILE A 106 9.53 9.44 -21.16
N GLY A 107 8.23 9.35 -20.88
CA GLY A 107 7.17 9.40 -21.88
C GLY A 107 6.06 8.39 -21.64
N GLU A 108 5.62 7.73 -22.68
CA GLU A 108 4.54 6.74 -22.66
C GLU A 108 4.99 5.45 -23.35
N ASN A 109 4.44 4.31 -22.90
CA ASN A 109 4.64 3.00 -23.50
C ASN A 109 3.29 2.33 -23.78
N GLY A 110 3.15 1.68 -24.93
CA GLY A 110 1.93 0.98 -25.35
C GLY A 110 1.20 1.66 -26.49
N GLU A 111 0.18 0.99 -27.03
CA GLU A 111 -0.51 1.40 -28.27
C GLU A 111 -1.86 2.09 -28.02
N TYR A 112 -2.33 2.16 -26.77
CA TYR A 112 -3.63 2.72 -26.41
C TYR A 112 -3.57 4.15 -25.88
N GLY A 113 -2.39 4.80 -26.00
CA GLY A 113 -2.19 6.20 -25.63
C GLY A 113 -2.92 7.22 -26.53
N PRO A 114 -2.90 8.50 -26.13
CA PRO A 114 -2.23 9.06 -24.97
C PRO A 114 -2.79 8.51 -23.64
N TYR A 115 -1.91 8.32 -22.65
CA TYR A 115 -2.31 7.85 -21.31
C TYR A 115 -2.50 8.99 -20.31
N TYR A 116 -2.30 10.23 -20.72
CA TYR A 116 -2.74 11.43 -20.00
C TYR A 116 -4.12 11.85 -20.48
N GLN A 117 -5.09 11.98 -19.58
CA GLN A 117 -6.47 12.37 -19.95
C GLN A 117 -6.53 13.77 -20.55
N SER A 118 -5.70 14.70 -20.09
CA SER A 118 -5.60 16.06 -20.67
C SER A 118 -5.25 16.07 -22.16
N GLN A 119 -4.57 15.05 -22.66
CA GLN A 119 -4.19 14.93 -24.08
C GLN A 119 -5.27 14.28 -24.95
N ARG A 120 -6.37 13.82 -24.37
CA ARG A 120 -7.45 13.09 -25.03
C ARG A 120 -8.67 13.96 -25.36
N GLY A 121 -8.55 15.26 -25.26
CA GLY A 121 -9.68 16.21 -25.39
C GLY A 121 -10.52 16.04 -26.66
N GLU A 122 -9.91 15.78 -27.83
CA GLU A 122 -10.65 15.54 -29.06
C GLU A 122 -11.46 14.23 -29.01
N ILE A 123 -10.91 13.20 -28.39
CA ILE A 123 -11.57 11.89 -28.20
C ILE A 123 -12.89 12.08 -27.44
N TYR A 124 -12.84 12.77 -26.30
CA TYR A 124 -14.06 13.03 -25.52
C TYR A 124 -15.09 13.84 -26.27
N ARG A 125 -14.66 14.83 -27.07
CA ARG A 125 -15.57 15.64 -27.90
C ARG A 125 -16.29 14.81 -28.94
N VAL A 126 -15.67 13.79 -29.52
CA VAL A 126 -16.31 12.87 -30.46
C VAL A 126 -17.53 12.20 -29.84
N PHE A 127 -17.35 11.62 -28.66
CA PHE A 127 -18.44 10.90 -27.98
C PHE A 127 -19.47 11.85 -27.35
N ALA A 128 -19.06 13.03 -26.89
CA ALA A 128 -20.03 14.06 -26.49
C ALA A 128 -20.87 14.57 -27.64
N LYS A 129 -20.28 14.73 -28.86
CA LYS A 129 -20.99 15.08 -30.08
C LYS A 129 -22.00 14.00 -30.47
N GLU A 130 -21.61 12.71 -30.36
CA GLU A 130 -22.52 11.59 -30.61
C GLU A 130 -23.75 11.63 -29.70
N LEU A 131 -23.55 11.88 -28.41
CA LEU A 131 -24.67 12.03 -27.46
C LEU A 131 -25.56 13.22 -27.79
N LEU A 132 -24.99 14.35 -28.22
CA LEU A 132 -25.75 15.51 -28.69
C LEU A 132 -26.53 15.18 -29.96
N ASP A 133 -25.93 14.52 -30.95
CA ASP A 133 -26.57 14.12 -32.21
C ASP A 133 -27.78 13.21 -31.98
N ARG A 134 -27.70 12.36 -30.96
CA ARG A 134 -28.77 11.44 -30.54
C ARG A 134 -29.73 12.05 -29.52
N ASN A 135 -29.63 13.36 -29.23
CA ASN A 135 -30.42 14.07 -28.24
C ASN A 135 -30.36 13.45 -26.82
N LEU A 136 -29.21 12.82 -26.48
CA LEU A 136 -28.90 12.23 -25.19
C LEU A 136 -28.04 13.15 -24.30
N ALA A 137 -27.68 14.32 -24.79
CA ALA A 137 -26.98 15.38 -24.06
C ALA A 137 -27.51 16.76 -24.51
N TYR A 138 -27.21 17.79 -23.72
CA TYR A 138 -27.63 19.16 -24.00
C TYR A 138 -26.67 20.19 -23.42
N PRO A 139 -26.55 21.40 -23.99
CA PRO A 139 -25.81 22.50 -23.42
C PRO A 139 -26.59 23.14 -22.26
N CYS A 140 -25.91 23.36 -21.14
CA CYS A 140 -26.48 23.99 -19.95
C CYS A 140 -25.75 25.30 -19.66
N PHE A 141 -26.47 26.41 -19.70
CA PHE A 141 -25.97 27.77 -19.47
C PHE A 141 -26.27 28.30 -18.06
N MET A 142 -26.59 27.42 -17.10
CA MET A 142 -26.82 27.81 -15.72
C MET A 142 -25.56 28.36 -15.10
N THR A 143 -25.71 29.48 -14.38
CA THR A 143 -24.62 30.06 -13.57
C THR A 143 -24.40 29.29 -12.27
N GLU A 144 -23.25 29.52 -11.63
CA GLU A 144 -22.97 28.93 -10.31
C GLU A 144 -24.00 29.37 -9.26
N ASP A 145 -24.44 30.65 -9.33
CA ASP A 145 -25.47 31.18 -8.43
C ASP A 145 -26.83 30.48 -8.62
N GLU A 146 -27.26 30.24 -9.88
CA GLU A 146 -28.50 29.51 -10.16
C GLU A 146 -28.41 28.06 -9.62
N ILE A 147 -27.26 27.40 -9.77
CA ILE A 147 -27.05 26.05 -9.26
C ILE A 147 -27.10 26.03 -7.73
N GLU A 148 -26.47 27.01 -7.06
CA GLU A 148 -26.49 27.07 -5.58
C GLU A 148 -27.90 27.36 -5.06
N GLN A 149 -28.68 28.24 -5.68
CA GLN A 149 -30.08 28.49 -5.31
C GLN A 149 -30.94 27.21 -5.45
N ILE A 150 -30.72 26.42 -6.52
CA ILE A 150 -31.41 25.14 -6.68
C ILE A 150 -31.02 24.18 -5.56
N ARG A 151 -29.73 24.10 -5.25
CA ARG A 151 -29.22 23.26 -4.17
C ARG A 151 -29.83 23.62 -2.81
N GLU A 152 -29.87 24.91 -2.48
CA GLU A 152 -30.48 25.39 -1.23
C GLU A 152 -31.96 25.02 -1.15
N ARG A 153 -32.71 25.23 -2.25
CA ARG A 153 -34.12 24.86 -2.36
C ARG A 153 -34.31 23.34 -2.16
N GLN A 154 -33.52 22.52 -2.85
CA GLN A 154 -33.59 21.06 -2.73
C GLN A 154 -33.31 20.59 -1.30
N LEU A 155 -32.31 21.17 -0.63
CA LEU A 155 -32.00 20.85 0.75
C LEU A 155 -33.15 21.25 1.70
N ALA A 156 -33.77 22.41 1.50
CA ALA A 156 -34.94 22.84 2.29
C ALA A 156 -36.14 21.91 2.09
N GLU A 157 -36.30 21.37 0.89
CA GLU A 157 -37.34 20.39 0.53
C GLU A 157 -36.95 18.93 0.89
N LYS A 158 -35.77 18.71 1.50
CA LYS A 158 -35.19 17.39 1.82
C LYS A 158 -35.03 16.49 0.59
N ARG A 159 -34.74 17.09 -0.56
CA ARG A 159 -34.43 16.40 -1.81
C ARG A 159 -32.92 16.26 -2.00
N THR A 160 -32.51 15.28 -2.80
CA THR A 160 -31.11 15.11 -3.17
C THR A 160 -30.67 16.28 -4.06
N PRO A 161 -29.59 17.01 -3.70
CA PRO A 161 -29.06 18.09 -4.54
C PRO A 161 -28.59 17.57 -5.90
N GLY A 162 -28.90 18.33 -6.97
CA GLY A 162 -28.45 17.99 -8.32
C GLY A 162 -29.34 18.62 -9.41
N ILE A 163 -28.96 18.43 -10.65
CA ILE A 163 -29.72 18.92 -11.80
C ILE A 163 -30.50 17.77 -12.42
N TYR A 164 -31.82 17.79 -12.26
CA TYR A 164 -32.75 16.77 -12.75
C TYR A 164 -34.19 17.30 -12.77
N GLY A 165 -35.06 16.66 -13.54
CA GLY A 165 -36.48 16.98 -13.59
C GLY A 165 -36.74 18.47 -13.87
N GLU A 166 -37.53 19.11 -13.02
CA GLU A 166 -37.88 20.55 -13.11
C GLU A 166 -36.68 21.49 -12.94
N TYR A 167 -35.59 21.01 -12.33
CA TYR A 167 -34.35 21.78 -12.14
C TYR A 167 -33.44 21.78 -13.35
N SER A 168 -33.76 20.99 -14.39
CA SER A 168 -33.00 20.91 -15.66
C SER A 168 -33.46 21.97 -16.68
N LYS A 169 -33.28 23.24 -16.33
CA LYS A 169 -33.78 24.40 -17.09
C LYS A 169 -33.53 24.35 -18.61
N TYR A 170 -32.37 23.88 -19.03
CA TYR A 170 -31.95 23.87 -20.43
C TYR A 170 -32.09 22.51 -21.12
N ARG A 171 -32.70 21.52 -20.48
CA ARG A 171 -32.77 20.14 -20.98
C ARG A 171 -33.42 20.03 -22.37
N ASN A 172 -34.37 20.90 -22.67
CA ASN A 172 -35.11 20.92 -23.92
C ASN A 172 -34.86 22.21 -24.72
N ILE A 173 -33.68 22.82 -24.53
CA ILE A 173 -33.30 24.06 -25.23
C ILE A 173 -33.34 23.83 -26.75
N THR A 174 -33.89 24.82 -27.49
CA THR A 174 -33.91 24.81 -28.95
C THR A 174 -32.56 25.24 -29.53
N PHE A 175 -32.35 24.96 -30.81
CA PHE A 175 -31.15 25.43 -31.52
C PHE A 175 -31.03 26.95 -31.48
N GLU A 176 -32.15 27.66 -31.77
CA GLU A 176 -32.21 29.10 -31.82
C GLU A 176 -31.89 29.77 -30.50
N GLU A 177 -32.41 29.22 -29.38
CA GLU A 177 -32.11 29.69 -28.02
C GLU A 177 -30.63 29.46 -27.66
N ALA A 178 -30.09 28.28 -27.98
CA ALA A 178 -28.70 27.98 -27.72
C ALA A 178 -27.76 28.87 -28.56
N GLU A 179 -28.07 29.08 -29.83
CA GLU A 179 -27.31 29.96 -30.73
C GLU A 179 -27.29 31.41 -30.20
N GLU A 180 -28.43 31.91 -29.72
CA GLU A 180 -28.53 33.26 -29.15
C GLU A 180 -27.65 33.40 -27.90
N LEU A 181 -27.70 32.42 -26.99
CA LEU A 181 -26.89 32.44 -25.75
C LEU A 181 -25.39 32.37 -26.05
N ILE A 182 -24.99 31.56 -27.03
CA ILE A 182 -23.59 31.45 -27.47
C ILE A 182 -23.14 32.76 -28.13
N LYS A 183 -23.95 33.37 -28.98
CA LYS A 183 -23.64 34.70 -29.56
C LYS A 183 -23.49 35.79 -28.51
N LYS A 184 -24.19 35.67 -27.38
CA LYS A 184 -24.03 36.57 -26.22
C LYS A 184 -22.78 36.25 -25.37
N GLY A 185 -22.00 35.24 -25.73
CA GLY A 185 -20.79 34.83 -25.01
C GLY A 185 -21.07 34.11 -23.69
N MET A 186 -22.27 33.56 -23.49
CA MET A 186 -22.60 32.82 -22.30
C MET A 186 -21.80 31.51 -22.20
N PRO A 187 -21.08 31.25 -21.10
CA PRO A 187 -20.41 29.98 -20.92
C PRO A 187 -21.42 28.85 -20.74
N TYR A 188 -21.07 27.65 -21.19
CA TYR A 188 -21.92 26.48 -21.04
C TYR A 188 -21.10 25.24 -20.70
N VAL A 189 -21.77 24.26 -20.08
CA VAL A 189 -21.29 22.89 -19.92
C VAL A 189 -22.20 21.97 -20.75
N ILE A 190 -21.70 20.76 -21.09
CA ILE A 190 -22.54 19.74 -21.69
C ILE A 190 -22.96 18.76 -20.61
N ARG A 191 -24.28 18.56 -20.49
CA ARG A 191 -24.87 17.61 -19.53
C ARG A 191 -25.46 16.40 -20.24
N LEU A 192 -25.35 15.26 -19.61
CA LEU A 192 -26.10 14.04 -19.96
C LEU A 192 -27.60 14.32 -19.78
N LYS A 193 -28.44 13.83 -20.67
CA LYS A 193 -29.89 13.68 -20.41
C LYS A 193 -30.11 12.33 -19.73
N SER A 194 -30.18 12.31 -18.40
CA SER A 194 -30.51 11.08 -17.71
C SER A 194 -31.91 10.59 -18.08
N SER A 195 -32.08 9.28 -18.24
CA SER A 195 -33.39 8.66 -18.50
C SER A 195 -34.10 8.26 -17.22
N GLY A 196 -33.40 8.23 -16.09
CA GLY A 196 -33.98 7.75 -14.84
C GLY A 196 -34.84 8.77 -14.11
N SER A 197 -35.60 8.29 -13.16
CA SER A 197 -36.55 9.02 -12.34
C SER A 197 -36.06 9.23 -10.92
N TYR A 198 -36.50 10.30 -10.28
CA TYR A 198 -36.19 10.59 -8.88
C TYR A 198 -37.31 10.13 -7.95
N GLY A 199 -36.95 9.49 -6.82
CA GLY A 199 -37.89 9.11 -5.78
C GLY A 199 -38.50 7.73 -5.97
N GLU A 200 -39.82 7.59 -5.72
CA GLU A 200 -40.54 6.31 -5.76
C GLU A 200 -40.67 5.72 -7.17
N ASP A 201 -40.55 6.56 -8.20
CA ASP A 201 -40.62 6.15 -9.60
C ASP A 201 -39.26 5.67 -10.14
N ALA A 202 -38.21 5.67 -9.34
CA ALA A 202 -36.88 5.22 -9.76
C ALA A 202 -36.86 3.71 -9.97
N GLU A 203 -36.39 3.28 -11.13
CA GLU A 203 -36.14 1.87 -11.42
C GLU A 203 -34.86 1.41 -10.70
N LEU A 204 -34.81 0.11 -10.41
CA LEU A 204 -33.62 -0.50 -9.83
C LEU A 204 -32.77 -1.14 -10.92
N ILE A 205 -31.48 -0.76 -10.94
CA ILE A 205 -30.48 -1.43 -11.75
C ILE A 205 -29.74 -2.47 -10.91
N THR A 206 -29.28 -3.53 -11.57
CA THR A 206 -28.44 -4.55 -10.95
C THR A 206 -27.12 -4.67 -11.69
N VAL A 207 -26.01 -4.59 -10.95
CA VAL A 207 -24.66 -4.73 -11.48
C VAL A 207 -23.96 -5.88 -10.74
N ASP A 208 -23.33 -6.77 -11.47
CA ASP A 208 -22.50 -7.82 -10.89
C ASP A 208 -21.10 -7.27 -10.58
N ASP A 209 -20.79 -7.14 -9.31
CA ASP A 209 -19.48 -6.71 -8.83
C ASP A 209 -18.66 -7.95 -8.44
N ALA A 210 -17.42 -8.04 -8.92
CA ALA A 210 -16.61 -9.24 -8.72
C ALA A 210 -16.19 -9.50 -7.26
N ILE A 211 -16.24 -8.46 -6.41
CA ILE A 211 -15.92 -8.57 -4.97
C ILE A 211 -17.21 -8.65 -4.15
N ARG A 212 -18.20 -7.82 -4.47
CA ARG A 212 -19.41 -7.62 -3.67
C ARG A 212 -20.61 -8.43 -4.12
N GLY A 213 -20.49 -9.11 -5.27
CA GLY A 213 -21.61 -9.85 -5.87
C GLY A 213 -22.66 -8.90 -6.47
N LYS A 214 -23.90 -9.30 -6.46
CA LYS A 214 -25.01 -8.50 -7.04
C LYS A 214 -25.29 -7.25 -6.23
N LEU A 215 -25.08 -6.10 -6.86
CA LEU A 215 -25.41 -4.79 -6.32
C LEU A 215 -26.71 -4.31 -6.95
N THR A 216 -27.72 -4.07 -6.14
CA THR A 216 -29.00 -3.48 -6.60
C THR A 216 -29.13 -2.08 -6.02
N MET A 217 -29.34 -1.10 -6.89
CA MET A 217 -29.39 0.32 -6.52
C MET A 217 -30.31 1.09 -7.47
N PRO A 218 -30.81 2.28 -7.07
CA PRO A 218 -31.57 3.13 -7.98
C PRO A 218 -30.74 3.53 -9.20
N GLU A 219 -31.41 3.63 -10.34
CA GLU A 219 -30.85 4.18 -11.58
C GLU A 219 -30.34 5.63 -11.38
N ASN A 220 -29.51 6.11 -12.30
CA ASN A 220 -29.13 7.52 -12.31
C ASN A 220 -30.31 8.38 -12.76
N PHE A 221 -30.60 9.44 -12.01
CA PHE A 221 -31.62 10.43 -12.35
C PHE A 221 -31.03 11.83 -12.60
N GLN A 222 -29.72 12.00 -12.39
CA GLN A 222 -29.09 13.31 -12.51
C GLN A 222 -28.54 13.56 -13.90
N ASP A 223 -28.80 14.75 -14.42
CA ASP A 223 -28.18 15.25 -15.64
C ASP A 223 -26.73 15.67 -15.35
N ALA A 224 -25.86 14.66 -15.23
CA ALA A 224 -24.46 14.88 -14.90
C ALA A 224 -23.72 15.70 -15.97
N VAL A 225 -22.79 16.56 -15.55
CA VAL A 225 -21.90 17.23 -16.50
C VAL A 225 -20.95 16.20 -17.10
N ILE A 226 -20.89 16.15 -18.43
CA ILE A 226 -19.95 15.30 -19.18
C ILE A 226 -18.75 16.09 -19.71
N LEU A 227 -18.98 17.32 -20.22
CA LEU A 227 -17.91 18.26 -20.58
C LEU A 227 -18.07 19.56 -19.81
N LYS A 228 -16.98 20.06 -19.25
CA LYS A 228 -16.87 21.36 -18.58
C LYS A 228 -16.86 22.50 -19.62
N SER A 229 -17.00 23.74 -19.16
CA SER A 229 -17.01 24.93 -20.04
C SER A 229 -15.69 25.14 -20.81
N ASN A 230 -14.58 24.62 -20.33
CA ASN A 230 -13.28 24.60 -21.02
C ASN A 230 -13.13 23.42 -22.00
N GLY A 231 -14.16 22.58 -22.17
CA GLY A 231 -14.15 21.41 -23.05
C GLY A 231 -13.42 20.18 -22.47
N ILE A 232 -12.98 20.24 -21.21
CA ILE A 232 -12.39 19.10 -20.50
C ILE A 232 -13.51 18.22 -19.95
N PRO A 233 -13.41 16.87 -20.01
CA PRO A 233 -14.42 15.97 -19.46
C PRO A 233 -14.45 16.00 -17.93
N THR A 234 -15.57 15.60 -17.37
CA THR A 234 -15.61 15.18 -15.96
C THR A 234 -15.06 13.76 -15.83
N TYR A 235 -14.69 13.38 -14.60
CA TYR A 235 -14.23 12.02 -14.30
C TYR A 235 -15.18 10.94 -14.83
N HIS A 236 -16.48 11.11 -14.63
CA HIS A 236 -17.48 10.10 -15.03
C HIS A 236 -17.44 9.82 -16.53
N PHE A 237 -17.33 10.85 -17.34
CA PHE A 237 -17.32 10.72 -18.80
C PHE A 237 -15.97 10.21 -19.31
N ALA A 238 -14.86 10.77 -18.77
CA ALA A 238 -13.52 10.35 -19.13
C ALA A 238 -13.29 8.86 -18.82
N HIS A 239 -13.69 8.41 -17.62
CA HIS A 239 -13.63 7.02 -17.21
C HIS A 239 -14.30 6.08 -18.23
N VAL A 240 -15.56 6.37 -18.60
CA VAL A 240 -16.32 5.50 -19.52
C VAL A 240 -15.70 5.44 -20.92
N VAL A 241 -15.31 6.59 -21.46
CA VAL A 241 -14.71 6.67 -22.81
C VAL A 241 -13.33 5.98 -22.84
N ASP A 242 -12.52 6.23 -21.82
CA ASP A 242 -11.16 5.69 -21.79
C ASP A 242 -11.15 4.20 -21.53
N ASP A 243 -11.93 3.72 -20.58
CA ASP A 243 -11.96 2.29 -20.26
C ASP A 243 -12.51 1.47 -21.44
N HIS A 244 -13.46 2.02 -22.21
CA HIS A 244 -13.89 1.40 -23.46
C HIS A 244 -12.76 1.37 -24.51
N LEU A 245 -12.16 2.51 -24.84
CA LEU A 245 -11.14 2.58 -25.89
C LEU A 245 -9.82 1.91 -25.53
N MET A 246 -9.48 1.86 -24.25
CA MET A 246 -8.28 1.15 -23.75
C MET A 246 -8.54 -0.33 -23.51
N ARG A 247 -9.78 -0.79 -23.77
CA ARG A 247 -10.19 -2.20 -23.63
C ARG A 247 -10.01 -2.72 -22.21
N THR A 248 -10.35 -1.90 -21.23
CA THR A 248 -10.35 -2.28 -19.83
C THR A 248 -11.46 -3.30 -19.57
N THR A 249 -11.10 -4.46 -19.04
CA THR A 249 -12.06 -5.52 -18.71
C THR A 249 -12.50 -5.47 -17.24
N HIS A 250 -11.61 -5.05 -16.34
CA HIS A 250 -11.85 -5.01 -14.91
C HIS A 250 -11.47 -3.63 -14.34
N VAL A 251 -12.37 -3.06 -13.55
CA VAL A 251 -12.22 -1.74 -12.92
C VAL A 251 -12.12 -1.90 -11.42
N VAL A 252 -10.90 -1.94 -10.89
CA VAL A 252 -10.66 -1.95 -9.45
C VAL A 252 -10.66 -0.52 -8.92
N ARG A 253 -11.48 -0.27 -7.89
CA ARG A 253 -11.56 1.04 -7.20
C ARG A 253 -12.17 0.90 -5.81
N GLY A 254 -12.02 1.92 -4.96
CA GLY A 254 -12.58 1.92 -3.62
C GLY A 254 -14.11 2.00 -3.60
N GLU A 255 -14.71 1.48 -2.54
CA GLU A 255 -16.19 1.49 -2.34
C GLU A 255 -16.80 2.90 -2.28
N GLU A 256 -16.02 3.94 -2.06
CA GLU A 256 -16.48 5.34 -2.12
C GLU A 256 -17.06 5.72 -3.48
N TRP A 257 -16.75 4.98 -4.52
CA TRP A 257 -17.25 5.19 -5.88
C TRP A 257 -18.57 4.45 -6.19
N LEU A 258 -19.08 3.65 -5.25
CA LEU A 258 -20.35 2.93 -5.44
C LEU A 258 -21.53 3.87 -5.73
N SER A 259 -21.59 5.02 -5.07
CA SER A 259 -22.66 5.99 -5.27
C SER A 259 -22.68 6.59 -6.68
N THR A 260 -21.60 6.50 -7.44
CA THR A 260 -21.48 7.00 -8.81
C THR A 260 -21.65 5.92 -9.87
N LEU A 261 -21.78 4.66 -9.47
CA LEU A 261 -21.90 3.53 -10.39
C LEU A 261 -23.12 3.66 -11.32
N PRO A 262 -24.31 4.13 -10.87
CA PRO A 262 -25.45 4.32 -11.77
C PRO A 262 -25.18 5.28 -12.94
N ILE A 263 -24.43 6.36 -12.70
CA ILE A 263 -24.05 7.31 -13.76
C ILE A 263 -23.17 6.63 -14.82
N HIS A 264 -22.22 5.78 -14.37
CA HIS A 264 -21.32 5.06 -15.27
C HIS A 264 -22.08 4.03 -16.10
N VAL A 265 -22.98 3.26 -15.48
CA VAL A 265 -23.82 2.28 -16.17
C VAL A 265 -24.64 2.96 -17.26
N GLU A 266 -25.31 4.07 -16.94
CA GLU A 266 -26.09 4.83 -17.92
C GLU A 266 -25.22 5.38 -19.06
N LEU A 267 -24.01 5.85 -18.77
CA LEU A 267 -23.09 6.34 -19.80
C LEU A 267 -22.61 5.22 -20.73
N PHE A 268 -22.24 4.05 -20.19
CA PHE A 268 -21.88 2.87 -21.01
C PHE A 268 -23.04 2.47 -21.93
N GLU A 269 -24.26 2.39 -21.40
CA GLU A 269 -25.46 2.04 -22.15
C GLU A 269 -25.75 3.06 -23.26
N LYS A 270 -25.78 4.36 -22.93
CA LYS A 270 -26.08 5.41 -23.91
C LYS A 270 -25.04 5.53 -25.00
N LEU A 271 -23.78 5.22 -24.74
CA LEU A 271 -22.72 5.16 -25.74
C LEU A 271 -22.70 3.81 -26.48
N GLY A 272 -23.46 2.82 -26.05
CA GLY A 272 -23.45 1.47 -26.61
C GLY A 272 -22.11 0.77 -26.41
N PHE A 273 -21.49 0.99 -25.26
CA PHE A 273 -20.26 0.34 -24.83
C PHE A 273 -20.56 -0.85 -23.94
N GLU A 274 -19.70 -1.85 -23.97
CA GLU A 274 -19.77 -2.97 -23.05
C GLU A 274 -19.34 -2.53 -21.64
N LEU A 275 -20.13 -2.92 -20.64
CA LEU A 275 -19.84 -2.59 -19.25
C LEU A 275 -18.68 -3.47 -18.74
N PRO A 276 -17.58 -2.89 -18.22
CA PRO A 276 -16.51 -3.66 -17.63
C PRO A 276 -16.96 -4.31 -16.31
N THR A 277 -16.26 -5.33 -15.88
CA THR A 277 -16.46 -5.92 -14.55
C THR A 277 -15.93 -4.96 -13.48
N TYR A 278 -16.82 -4.47 -12.61
CA TYR A 278 -16.42 -3.65 -11.48
C TYR A 278 -15.95 -4.49 -10.30
N CYS A 279 -14.96 -3.96 -9.58
CA CYS A 279 -14.32 -4.59 -8.42
C CYS A 279 -14.17 -3.54 -7.31
N HIS A 280 -15.24 -3.31 -6.52
CA HIS A 280 -15.23 -2.30 -5.46
C HIS A 280 -14.61 -2.84 -4.18
N THR A 281 -13.37 -2.43 -3.91
CA THR A 281 -12.61 -2.82 -2.72
C THR A 281 -13.15 -2.13 -1.47
N ALA A 282 -13.12 -2.84 -0.35
CA ALA A 282 -13.47 -2.27 0.94
C ALA A 282 -12.40 -1.28 1.43
N GLN A 283 -12.82 -0.28 2.21
CA GLN A 283 -11.90 0.70 2.80
C GLN A 283 -10.98 0.05 3.83
N LEU A 284 -9.76 0.59 3.93
CA LEU A 284 -8.84 0.23 5.00
C LEU A 284 -9.29 0.88 6.32
N MET A 285 -9.54 0.04 7.30
CA MET A 285 -10.04 0.40 8.62
C MET A 285 -8.98 0.12 9.69
N LYS A 286 -9.07 0.79 10.82
CA LYS A 286 -8.26 0.56 12.02
C LYS A 286 -9.16 0.56 13.24
N ILE A 287 -8.76 -0.18 14.27
CA ILE A 287 -9.41 -0.10 15.59
C ILE A 287 -8.78 1.07 16.34
N ASP A 288 -9.60 1.98 16.84
CA ASP A 288 -9.17 3.10 17.67
C ASP A 288 -8.95 2.68 19.13
N GLU A 289 -8.45 3.62 19.95
CA GLU A 289 -8.18 3.40 21.37
C GLU A 289 -9.42 2.99 22.18
N ASN A 290 -10.62 3.28 21.66
CA ASN A 290 -11.90 2.93 22.27
C ASN A 290 -12.47 1.60 21.76
N GLY A 291 -11.75 0.89 20.88
CA GLY A 291 -12.18 -0.36 20.28
C GLY A 291 -13.13 -0.21 19.08
N ASN A 292 -13.36 1.02 18.57
CA ASN A 292 -14.24 1.25 17.44
C ASN A 292 -13.48 1.16 16.11
N LYS A 293 -14.13 0.57 15.09
CA LYS A 293 -13.60 0.60 13.72
C LYS A 293 -13.75 1.99 13.13
N ARG A 294 -12.66 2.56 12.62
CA ARG A 294 -12.64 3.82 11.87
C ARG A 294 -11.78 3.71 10.62
N LYS A 295 -12.05 4.55 9.63
CA LYS A 295 -11.20 4.68 8.44
C LYS A 295 -9.81 5.23 8.83
N LEU A 296 -8.75 4.71 8.19
CA LEU A 296 -7.42 5.30 8.27
C LEU A 296 -7.45 6.74 7.74
N SER A 297 -6.73 7.64 8.39
CA SER A 297 -6.68 9.05 8.02
C SER A 297 -5.27 9.62 8.02
N LYS A 298 -4.95 10.48 7.05
CA LYS A 298 -3.65 11.15 6.91
C LYS A 298 -3.14 11.85 8.17
N ARG A 299 -4.04 12.37 8.99
CA ARG A 299 -3.68 13.19 10.16
C ARG A 299 -3.34 12.35 11.39
N LYS A 300 -3.87 11.14 11.48
CA LYS A 300 -3.79 10.30 12.69
C LYS A 300 -2.95 9.05 12.49
N ASP A 301 -2.80 8.59 11.26
CA ASP A 301 -2.25 7.28 10.95
C ASP A 301 -1.06 7.43 9.98
N PRO A 302 0.19 7.52 10.48
CA PRO A 302 1.38 7.63 9.63
C PRO A 302 1.52 6.44 8.67
N GLU A 303 1.07 5.26 9.06
CA GLU A 303 1.05 4.05 8.26
C GLU A 303 0.13 4.13 7.02
N LEU A 304 -0.65 5.19 6.87
CA LEU A 304 -1.37 5.46 5.64
C LEU A 304 -0.44 5.96 4.53
N SER A 305 0.68 6.64 4.87
CA SER A 305 1.71 7.03 3.91
C SER A 305 2.57 5.84 3.50
N LEU A 306 2.89 5.71 2.21
CA LEU A 306 3.81 4.67 1.75
C LEU A 306 5.26 4.97 2.13
N ASP A 307 5.61 6.23 2.36
CA ASP A 307 6.93 6.61 2.85
C ASP A 307 7.20 6.07 4.26
N TYR A 308 6.17 5.93 5.09
CA TYR A 308 6.27 5.30 6.41
C TYR A 308 6.96 3.93 6.35
N TYR A 309 6.59 3.08 5.39
CA TYR A 309 7.18 1.73 5.27
C TYR A 309 8.64 1.78 4.86
N LYS A 310 9.03 2.76 4.04
CA LYS A 310 10.42 2.99 3.63
C LYS A 310 11.24 3.56 4.79
N GLU A 311 10.70 4.55 5.50
CA GLU A 311 11.37 5.21 6.63
C GLU A 311 11.59 4.25 7.82
N VAL A 312 10.60 3.45 8.16
CA VAL A 312 10.73 2.39 9.18
C VAL A 312 11.65 1.26 8.69
N GLY A 313 11.73 1.07 7.39
CA GLY A 313 12.54 0.05 6.75
C GLY A 313 11.89 -1.33 6.72
N TYR A 314 10.58 -1.40 6.47
CA TYR A 314 9.94 -2.69 6.16
C TYR A 314 10.44 -3.23 4.82
N HIS A 315 10.75 -4.52 4.80
CA HIS A 315 11.13 -5.17 3.55
C HIS A 315 9.92 -5.27 2.62
N LYS A 316 10.11 -4.95 1.34
CA LYS A 316 9.01 -4.93 0.36
C LYS A 316 8.22 -6.24 0.27
N GLU A 317 8.91 -7.39 0.37
CA GLU A 317 8.24 -8.70 0.37
C GLU A 317 7.32 -8.88 1.59
N ALA A 318 7.73 -8.39 2.76
CA ALA A 318 6.88 -8.44 3.96
C ALA A 318 5.61 -7.59 3.80
N VAL A 319 5.71 -6.42 3.19
CA VAL A 319 4.53 -5.57 2.91
C VAL A 319 3.60 -6.24 1.91
N LYS A 320 4.13 -6.88 0.86
CA LYS A 320 3.34 -7.60 -0.14
C LYS A 320 2.61 -8.82 0.45
N GLU A 321 3.29 -9.65 1.24
CA GLU A 321 2.64 -10.78 1.92
C GLU A 321 1.60 -10.32 2.95
N TYR A 322 1.86 -9.22 3.65
CA TYR A 322 0.86 -8.61 4.51
C TYR A 322 -0.37 -8.11 3.74
N LEU A 323 -0.18 -7.47 2.58
CA LEU A 323 -1.30 -7.07 1.72
C LEU A 323 -2.12 -8.29 1.28
N LEU A 324 -1.48 -9.40 0.87
CA LEU A 324 -2.19 -10.64 0.57
C LEU A 324 -2.98 -11.18 1.77
N THR A 325 -2.39 -11.13 2.95
CA THR A 325 -3.05 -11.58 4.20
C THR A 325 -4.34 -10.82 4.47
N ILE A 326 -4.36 -9.51 4.23
CA ILE A 326 -5.55 -8.68 4.47
C ILE A 326 -6.50 -8.61 3.26
N LEU A 327 -6.03 -8.94 2.06
CA LEU A 327 -6.82 -8.96 0.83
C LEU A 327 -7.58 -10.27 0.65
N ASN A 328 -6.94 -11.41 0.92
CA ASN A 328 -7.50 -12.73 0.68
C ASN A 328 -7.54 -13.59 1.95
N SER A 329 -8.73 -13.91 2.39
CA SER A 329 -8.97 -14.64 3.66
C SER A 329 -8.34 -16.03 3.73
N ASN A 330 -7.95 -16.62 2.60
CA ASN A 330 -7.31 -17.93 2.52
C ASN A 330 -5.77 -17.88 2.31
N PHE A 331 -5.18 -16.68 2.21
CA PHE A 331 -3.73 -16.57 1.99
C PHE A 331 -2.91 -17.10 3.18
N GLU A 332 -3.34 -16.82 4.39
CA GLU A 332 -2.61 -17.23 5.59
C GLU A 332 -2.55 -18.77 5.72
N GLU A 333 -3.66 -19.46 5.47
CA GLU A 333 -3.70 -20.92 5.45
C GLU A 333 -2.83 -21.49 4.33
N TRP A 334 -2.89 -20.88 3.14
CA TRP A 334 -2.04 -21.28 2.01
C TRP A 334 -0.56 -21.09 2.34
N ARG A 335 -0.17 -19.97 2.97
CA ARG A 335 1.22 -19.68 3.35
C ARG A 335 1.75 -20.67 4.40
N ILE A 336 0.92 -21.08 5.37
CA ILE A 336 1.27 -22.11 6.35
C ILE A 336 1.52 -23.46 5.66
N ALA A 337 0.70 -23.82 4.68
CA ALA A 337 0.84 -25.06 3.92
C ALA A 337 2.01 -25.03 2.91
N ASN A 338 2.40 -23.84 2.46
CA ASN A 338 3.43 -23.61 1.44
C ASN A 338 4.48 -22.59 1.94
N PRO A 339 5.25 -22.91 3.00
CA PRO A 339 6.10 -21.95 3.69
C PRO A 339 7.21 -21.36 2.81
N ASP A 340 7.76 -22.16 1.87
CA ASP A 340 8.91 -21.80 1.05
C ASP A 340 8.55 -21.47 -0.41
N THR A 341 7.27 -21.55 -0.77
CA THR A 341 6.78 -21.26 -2.12
C THR A 341 6.73 -19.73 -2.34
N ASP A 342 7.04 -19.28 -3.55
CA ASP A 342 6.88 -17.87 -3.91
C ASP A 342 5.40 -17.48 -3.75
N TRP A 343 5.14 -16.34 -3.06
CA TRP A 343 3.77 -15.86 -2.86
C TRP A 343 3.04 -15.55 -4.18
N ARG A 344 3.77 -15.34 -5.27
CA ARG A 344 3.19 -15.14 -6.61
C ARG A 344 2.46 -16.38 -7.14
N GLU A 345 2.76 -17.56 -6.62
CA GLU A 345 2.06 -18.80 -6.94
C GLU A 345 0.70 -18.95 -6.23
N PHE A 346 0.43 -18.06 -5.25
CA PHE A 346 -0.88 -18.02 -4.60
C PHE A 346 -1.95 -17.58 -5.59
N GLU A 347 -3.01 -18.38 -5.74
CA GLU A 347 -4.17 -18.03 -6.56
C GLU A 347 -5.03 -16.99 -5.86
N PHE A 348 -4.80 -15.72 -6.20
CA PHE A 348 -5.56 -14.59 -5.70
C PHE A 348 -7.00 -14.61 -6.23
N SER A 349 -8.01 -14.47 -5.36
CA SER A 349 -9.41 -14.51 -5.73
C SER A 349 -10.20 -13.33 -5.19
N MET A 350 -10.90 -12.60 -6.05
CA MET A 350 -11.77 -11.49 -5.66
C MET A 350 -12.91 -11.94 -4.73
N SER A 351 -13.42 -13.16 -4.91
CA SER A 351 -14.47 -13.72 -4.05
C SER A 351 -14.03 -14.00 -2.61
N LYS A 352 -12.72 -13.96 -2.33
CA LYS A 352 -12.13 -14.11 -1.00
C LYS A 352 -11.76 -12.78 -0.35
N MET A 353 -12.03 -11.66 -1.04
CA MET A 353 -11.82 -10.32 -0.50
C MET A 353 -12.93 -9.91 0.47
N SER A 354 -12.58 -9.08 1.45
CA SER A 354 -13.55 -8.53 2.40
C SER A 354 -14.46 -7.50 1.73
N THR A 355 -15.75 -7.54 2.05
CA THR A 355 -16.76 -6.57 1.62
C THR A 355 -17.11 -5.53 2.70
N SER A 356 -16.62 -5.69 3.93
CA SER A 356 -17.06 -4.92 5.12
C SER A 356 -15.96 -4.12 5.82
N GLY A 357 -14.97 -3.67 5.08
CA GLY A 357 -13.80 -2.96 5.61
C GLY A 357 -12.66 -3.92 5.95
N THR A 358 -11.50 -3.64 5.39
CA THR A 358 -10.27 -4.41 5.62
C THR A 358 -9.53 -3.83 6.81
N LEU A 359 -9.32 -4.63 7.84
CA LEU A 359 -8.67 -4.18 9.07
C LEU A 359 -7.14 -4.15 8.89
N PHE A 360 -6.56 -2.97 8.99
CA PHE A 360 -5.12 -2.79 9.09
C PHE A 360 -4.65 -2.99 10.54
N ASP A 361 -3.68 -3.89 10.73
CA ASP A 361 -3.06 -4.18 12.02
C ASP A 361 -1.53 -4.20 11.87
N ILE A 362 -0.86 -3.26 12.55
CA ILE A 362 0.60 -3.13 12.53
C ILE A 362 1.29 -4.32 13.22
N ASN A 363 0.68 -4.93 14.24
CA ASN A 363 1.24 -6.10 14.89
C ASN A 363 1.25 -7.30 13.94
N LYS A 364 0.16 -7.46 13.17
CA LYS A 364 0.10 -8.50 12.13
C LYS A 364 1.15 -8.27 11.03
N LEU A 365 1.37 -7.02 10.60
CA LEU A 365 2.46 -6.68 9.68
C LEU A 365 3.83 -7.07 10.27
N ASN A 366 4.06 -6.74 11.54
CA ASN A 366 5.30 -7.11 12.21
C ASN A 366 5.52 -8.63 12.25
N ASP A 367 4.47 -9.40 12.51
CA ASP A 367 4.57 -10.86 12.56
C ASP A 367 4.82 -11.45 11.16
N VAL A 368 4.11 -10.96 10.14
CA VAL A 368 4.40 -11.33 8.73
C VAL A 368 5.83 -10.98 8.36
N SER A 369 6.32 -9.80 8.78
CA SER A 369 7.69 -9.39 8.50
C SER A 369 8.73 -10.31 9.12
N LYS A 370 8.52 -10.77 10.38
CA LYS A 370 9.39 -11.78 11.00
C LYS A 370 9.42 -13.08 10.21
N ASP A 371 8.25 -13.52 9.72
CA ASP A 371 8.13 -14.76 8.95
C ASP A 371 8.77 -14.68 7.57
N VAL A 372 8.75 -13.50 6.94
CA VAL A 372 9.43 -13.24 5.67
C VAL A 372 10.94 -13.11 5.88
N LEU A 373 11.35 -12.25 6.82
CA LEU A 373 12.78 -11.94 7.00
C LEU A 373 13.59 -13.13 7.47
N VAL A 374 13.01 -14.05 8.25
CA VAL A 374 13.72 -15.24 8.71
C VAL A 374 14.20 -16.15 7.59
N LYS A 375 13.56 -16.08 6.42
CA LYS A 375 13.89 -16.88 5.22
C LYS A 375 15.00 -16.25 4.37
N ILE A 376 15.27 -14.96 4.56
CA ILE A 376 16.28 -14.22 3.79
C ILE A 376 17.63 -14.39 4.44
N SER A 377 18.64 -14.81 3.70
CA SER A 377 20.00 -15.01 4.20
C SER A 377 20.63 -13.69 4.68
N GLY A 378 21.65 -13.76 5.52
CA GLY A 378 22.44 -12.59 5.92
C GLY A 378 23.08 -11.89 4.72
N GLU A 379 23.51 -12.66 3.71
CA GLU A 379 24.09 -12.12 2.47
C GLU A 379 23.06 -11.30 1.67
N ASP A 380 21.80 -11.74 1.60
CA ASP A 380 20.73 -11.04 0.89
C ASP A 380 20.13 -9.89 1.72
N LEU A 381 20.17 -9.97 3.06
CA LEU A 381 19.74 -8.87 3.92
C LEU A 381 20.76 -7.73 3.96
N TYR A 382 22.04 -8.01 3.77
CA TYR A 382 23.10 -7.01 3.83
C TYR A 382 22.88 -5.82 2.86
N PRO A 383 22.61 -6.02 1.54
CA PRO A 383 22.34 -4.91 0.63
C PRO A 383 21.08 -4.14 0.99
N PHE A 384 20.04 -4.80 1.49
CA PHE A 384 18.83 -4.14 1.98
C PHE A 384 19.13 -3.20 3.16
N LEU A 385 19.85 -3.70 4.18
CA LEU A 385 20.21 -2.91 5.36
C LEU A 385 21.16 -1.77 5.05
N THR A 386 22.17 -2.02 4.21
CA THR A 386 23.13 -0.98 3.82
C THR A 386 22.51 0.08 2.93
N GLY A 387 21.59 -0.29 2.05
CA GLY A 387 20.80 0.64 1.25
C GLY A 387 19.95 1.53 2.15
N TRP A 388 19.14 0.95 2.99
CA TRP A 388 18.30 1.70 3.93
C TRP A 388 19.12 2.61 4.86
N ALA A 389 20.22 2.08 5.41
CA ALA A 389 21.08 2.88 6.27
C ALA A 389 21.72 4.06 5.54
N THR A 390 22.00 3.94 4.24
CA THR A 390 22.56 5.03 3.44
C THR A 390 21.59 6.21 3.37
N ASP A 391 20.30 5.95 3.30
CA ASP A 391 19.26 6.97 3.19
C ASP A 391 18.82 7.54 4.56
N TYR A 392 18.84 6.73 5.62
CA TYR A 392 18.22 7.09 6.91
C TYR A 392 19.16 7.08 8.12
N ARG A 393 20.33 6.39 8.05
CA ARG A 393 21.30 6.23 9.14
C ARG A 393 22.73 6.18 8.60
N GLU A 394 23.22 7.29 8.08
CA GLU A 394 24.53 7.40 7.41
C GLU A 394 25.70 6.95 8.31
N ASP A 395 25.62 7.21 9.62
CA ASP A 395 26.57 6.72 10.62
C ASP A 395 26.71 5.20 10.59
N MET A 396 25.59 4.49 10.61
CA MET A 396 25.54 3.04 10.52
C MET A 396 25.96 2.53 9.15
N ALA A 397 25.54 3.19 8.07
CA ALA A 397 25.94 2.81 6.72
C ALA A 397 27.48 2.74 6.55
N ARG A 398 28.19 3.69 7.13
CA ARG A 398 29.68 3.69 7.13
C ARG A 398 30.27 2.51 7.87
N ILE A 399 29.69 2.15 9.02
CA ILE A 399 30.13 1.00 9.84
C ILE A 399 29.87 -0.32 9.08
N LEU A 400 28.66 -0.49 8.53
CA LEU A 400 28.25 -1.71 7.81
C LEU A 400 29.14 -1.97 6.58
N LYS A 401 29.45 -0.91 5.80
CA LYS A 401 30.26 -1.00 4.57
C LYS A 401 31.71 -1.39 4.82
N LYS A 402 32.24 -1.14 6.02
CA LYS A 402 33.65 -1.47 6.36
C LYS A 402 33.90 -2.98 6.50
N ASN A 403 32.92 -3.73 6.97
CA ASN A 403 33.10 -5.13 7.39
C ASN A 403 31.93 -6.00 6.94
N LYS A 404 31.71 -6.16 5.61
CA LYS A 404 30.59 -6.93 5.05
C LYS A 404 30.46 -8.33 5.66
N GLU A 405 31.54 -9.11 5.66
CA GLU A 405 31.54 -10.49 6.16
C GLU A 405 31.14 -10.57 7.64
N TYR A 406 31.65 -9.66 8.47
CA TYR A 406 31.28 -9.56 9.88
C TYR A 406 29.79 -9.27 10.07
N VAL A 407 29.24 -8.35 9.26
CA VAL A 407 27.81 -8.01 9.29
C VAL A 407 26.95 -9.20 8.85
N VAL A 408 27.32 -9.91 7.80
CA VAL A 408 26.61 -11.10 7.32
C VAL A 408 26.56 -12.17 8.41
N ASN A 409 27.69 -12.44 9.08
CA ASN A 409 27.73 -13.39 10.19
C ASN A 409 26.82 -12.98 11.37
N ILE A 410 26.74 -11.67 11.68
CA ILE A 410 25.81 -11.15 12.70
C ILE A 410 24.36 -11.39 12.28
N LEU A 411 24.04 -11.13 10.99
CA LEU A 411 22.69 -11.30 10.48
C LEU A 411 22.23 -12.76 10.45
N ASP A 412 23.15 -13.71 10.25
CA ASP A 412 22.86 -15.14 10.21
C ASP A 412 22.85 -15.81 11.59
N LEU A 413 23.25 -15.08 12.64
CA LEU A 413 23.31 -15.65 14.01
C LEU A 413 21.95 -16.19 14.46
N ASP A 414 21.89 -17.49 14.81
CA ASP A 414 20.70 -18.24 15.25
C ASP A 414 19.53 -18.25 14.24
N ARG A 415 19.78 -17.90 12.97
CA ARG A 415 18.74 -17.86 11.95
C ARG A 415 18.74 -19.06 11.00
N GLN A 416 19.61 -20.02 11.27
CA GLN A 416 19.69 -21.28 10.52
C GLN A 416 19.21 -22.45 11.38
N GLY A 417 18.79 -23.56 10.74
CA GLY A 417 18.40 -24.79 11.42
C GLY A 417 16.89 -24.94 11.65
N LYS A 418 16.51 -25.89 12.53
CA LYS A 418 15.10 -26.31 12.72
C LYS A 418 14.21 -25.30 13.45
N LYS A 419 14.78 -24.39 14.21
CA LYS A 419 14.06 -23.35 14.97
C LYS A 419 14.80 -22.03 14.84
N PRO A 420 14.73 -21.40 13.66
CA PRO A 420 15.43 -20.15 13.43
C PRO A 420 14.84 -19.02 14.29
N ARG A 421 15.70 -18.09 14.70
CA ARG A 421 15.31 -16.89 15.43
C ARG A 421 14.46 -15.98 14.53
N LYS A 422 13.28 -15.56 15.01
CA LYS A 422 12.31 -14.73 14.32
C LYS A 422 12.10 -13.39 15.04
N ASP A 423 13.08 -12.51 15.02
CA ASP A 423 13.05 -11.23 15.73
C ASP A 423 13.29 -10.00 14.85
N PHE A 424 13.63 -10.21 13.58
CA PHE A 424 13.82 -9.12 12.62
C PHE A 424 12.48 -8.66 12.03
N ILE A 425 12.21 -7.35 12.13
CA ILE A 425 10.97 -6.74 11.70
C ILE A 425 11.22 -5.71 10.60
N SER A 426 12.18 -4.79 10.79
CA SER A 426 12.48 -3.70 9.88
C SER A 426 13.96 -3.34 9.94
N ALA A 427 14.47 -2.66 8.92
CA ALA A 427 15.87 -2.26 8.86
C ALA A 427 16.28 -1.43 10.09
N GLY A 428 15.46 -0.46 10.48
CA GLY A 428 15.72 0.35 11.68
C GLY A 428 15.84 -0.49 12.93
N GLN A 429 14.89 -1.38 13.17
CA GLN A 429 14.88 -2.28 14.33
C GLN A 429 16.04 -3.29 14.29
N ILE A 430 16.39 -3.83 13.12
CA ILE A 430 17.54 -4.72 12.97
C ILE A 430 18.83 -3.99 13.35
N LEU A 431 19.05 -2.78 12.85
CA LEU A 431 20.24 -2.00 13.17
C LEU A 431 20.35 -1.69 14.67
N ASP A 432 19.25 -1.34 15.31
CA ASP A 432 19.23 -1.13 16.78
C ASP A 432 19.54 -2.42 17.54
N ASN A 433 19.05 -3.57 17.05
CA ASN A 433 19.30 -4.87 17.67
C ASN A 433 20.74 -5.34 17.53
N ILE A 434 21.43 -5.04 16.42
CA ILE A 434 22.80 -5.47 16.16
C ILE A 434 23.85 -4.41 16.53
N SER A 435 23.43 -3.21 16.93
CA SER A 435 24.32 -2.07 17.20
C SER A 435 25.43 -2.39 18.19
N TYR A 436 25.18 -3.24 19.17
CA TYR A 436 26.17 -3.62 20.19
C TYR A 436 27.36 -4.43 19.66
N PHE A 437 27.30 -5.00 18.45
CA PHE A 437 28.47 -5.68 17.85
C PHE A 437 29.57 -4.70 17.43
N PHE A 438 29.26 -3.42 17.28
CA PHE A 438 30.18 -2.37 16.84
C PHE A 438 30.61 -1.53 18.05
N ASP A 439 31.92 -1.42 18.27
CA ASP A 439 32.45 -0.73 19.46
C ASP A 439 32.10 0.76 19.49
N GLU A 440 31.95 1.39 18.30
CA GLU A 440 31.52 2.79 18.16
C GLU A 440 30.08 2.99 18.68
N CYS A 441 29.27 1.94 18.68
CA CYS A 441 27.86 1.98 19.06
C CYS A 441 27.59 1.30 20.41
N PHE A 442 28.55 0.52 20.92
CA PHE A 442 28.36 -0.27 22.16
C PHE A 442 28.15 0.62 23.39
N LYS A 443 27.04 0.39 24.08
CA LYS A 443 26.70 1.05 25.35
C LYS A 443 26.03 0.03 26.28
N ILE A 444 26.32 0.14 27.56
CA ILE A 444 25.57 -0.59 28.61
C ILE A 444 24.28 0.21 28.84
N LEU A 445 23.14 -0.37 28.45
CA LEU A 445 21.83 0.26 28.51
C LEU A 445 21.00 -0.16 29.72
N GLU A 446 21.32 -1.33 30.32
CA GLU A 446 20.60 -1.90 31.45
C GLU A 446 21.52 -2.07 32.63
N SER A 447 20.97 -1.92 33.81
CA SER A 447 21.67 -2.22 35.06
C SER A 447 21.86 -3.72 35.25
N MET A 448 22.84 -4.13 36.07
CA MET A 448 22.97 -5.51 36.50
C MET A 448 21.72 -5.96 37.28
N PRO A 449 21.40 -7.26 37.30
CA PRO A 449 20.24 -7.77 38.02
C PRO A 449 20.31 -7.40 39.50
N GLU A 450 19.23 -6.89 40.07
CA GLU A 450 19.16 -6.51 41.49
C GLU A 450 19.38 -7.71 42.45
N GLU A 451 19.07 -8.90 41.95
CA GLU A 451 19.24 -10.15 42.68
C GLU A 451 20.71 -10.60 42.78
N VAL A 452 21.64 -9.95 42.08
CA VAL A 452 23.07 -10.28 42.11
C VAL A 452 23.83 -9.17 42.83
N PRO A 453 24.40 -9.43 44.01
CA PRO A 453 25.19 -8.44 44.74
C PRO A 453 26.36 -7.88 43.90
N PRO A 454 26.74 -6.59 44.07
CA PRO A 454 27.83 -5.98 43.30
C PRO A 454 29.17 -6.73 43.40
N GLU A 455 29.46 -7.29 44.55
CA GLU A 455 30.65 -8.14 44.77
C GLU A 455 30.61 -9.43 43.96
N ASP A 456 29.44 -10.05 43.84
CA ASP A 456 29.27 -11.25 43.02
C ASP A 456 29.34 -10.89 41.53
N VAL A 457 28.80 -9.73 41.11
CA VAL A 457 28.95 -9.24 39.71
C VAL A 457 30.42 -9.16 39.32
N ARG A 458 31.24 -8.57 40.19
CA ARG A 458 32.68 -8.45 39.97
C ARG A 458 33.35 -9.82 39.87
N GLU A 459 33.09 -10.68 40.85
CA GLU A 459 33.69 -12.02 40.92
C GLU A 459 33.27 -12.90 39.73
N ILE A 460 32.00 -12.81 39.27
CA ILE A 460 31.53 -13.51 38.09
C ILE A 460 32.35 -13.10 36.87
N LEU A 461 32.54 -11.79 36.64
CA LEU A 461 33.26 -11.28 35.49
C LEU A 461 34.75 -11.57 35.53
N GLU A 462 35.40 -11.51 36.71
CA GLU A 462 36.81 -11.88 36.88
C GLU A 462 37.02 -13.37 36.56
N ARG A 463 36.22 -14.28 37.15
CA ARG A 463 36.28 -15.72 36.86
C ARG A 463 35.95 -16.05 35.42
N TYR A 464 34.97 -15.35 34.82
CA TYR A 464 34.66 -15.55 33.43
C TYR A 464 35.84 -15.17 32.54
N LYS A 465 36.52 -14.04 32.81
CA LYS A 465 37.70 -13.60 32.09
C LYS A 465 38.84 -14.64 32.17
N GLU A 466 39.07 -15.23 33.36
CA GLU A 466 40.12 -16.23 33.59
C GLU A 466 39.84 -17.57 32.87
N THR A 467 38.57 -17.92 32.70
CA THR A 467 38.17 -19.23 32.15
C THR A 467 37.75 -19.16 30.67
N TYR A 468 37.64 -17.96 30.10
CA TYR A 468 37.23 -17.79 28.72
C TYR A 468 38.23 -18.43 27.75
N ASP A 469 37.70 -19.20 26.79
CA ASP A 469 38.45 -19.77 25.67
C ASP A 469 37.59 -19.68 24.42
N GLU A 470 38.10 -19.05 23.36
CA GLU A 470 37.40 -18.88 22.09
C GLU A 470 37.15 -20.20 21.33
N HIS A 471 37.88 -21.25 21.67
CA HIS A 471 37.74 -22.57 21.07
C HIS A 471 36.71 -23.46 21.76
N ASP A 472 36.11 -23.03 22.87
CA ASP A 472 35.04 -23.77 23.55
C ASP A 472 33.84 -23.97 22.60
N ASP A 473 33.32 -25.18 22.50
CA ASP A 473 31.98 -25.39 21.99
C ASP A 473 30.93 -24.87 22.99
N GLN A 474 29.67 -24.77 22.54
CA GLN A 474 28.58 -24.23 23.36
C GLN A 474 28.39 -24.99 24.69
N SER A 475 28.62 -26.32 24.71
CA SER A 475 28.47 -27.13 25.91
C SER A 475 29.63 -26.89 26.90
N GLN A 476 30.86 -26.82 26.40
CA GLN A 476 32.05 -26.52 27.20
C GLN A 476 31.95 -25.14 27.83
N TRP A 477 31.58 -24.14 27.00
CA TRP A 477 31.34 -22.79 27.47
C TRP A 477 30.29 -22.73 28.58
N PHE A 478 29.15 -23.41 28.41
CA PHE A 478 28.08 -23.39 29.40
C PHE A 478 28.43 -24.10 30.68
N GLU A 479 29.25 -25.17 30.65
CA GLU A 479 29.77 -25.82 31.83
C GLU A 479 30.72 -24.91 32.64
N LYS A 480 31.51 -24.06 31.98
CA LYS A 480 32.29 -23.01 32.67
C LYS A 480 31.38 -22.02 33.40
N ILE A 481 30.28 -21.58 32.80
CA ILE A 481 29.27 -20.72 33.45
C ILE A 481 28.67 -21.42 34.69
N ARG A 482 28.36 -22.71 34.59
CA ARG A 482 27.86 -23.52 35.72
C ARG A 482 28.88 -23.62 36.83
N THR A 483 30.14 -23.82 36.48
CA THR A 483 31.23 -23.90 37.46
C THR A 483 31.37 -22.58 38.25
N ILE A 484 31.30 -21.44 37.55
CA ILE A 484 31.29 -20.12 38.18
C ILE A 484 30.07 -19.99 39.10
N ALA A 485 28.87 -20.33 38.60
CA ALA A 485 27.63 -20.27 39.38
C ALA A 485 27.72 -21.11 40.68
N GLY A 486 28.16 -22.36 40.57
CA GLY A 486 28.30 -23.25 41.74
C GLY A 486 29.33 -22.75 42.76
N ALA A 487 30.47 -22.24 42.30
CA ALA A 487 31.51 -21.71 43.17
C ALA A 487 31.06 -20.47 43.97
N LEU A 488 30.08 -19.72 43.47
CA LEU A 488 29.53 -18.52 44.11
C LEU A 488 28.22 -18.77 44.87
N GLY A 489 27.75 -20.04 44.94
CA GLY A 489 26.53 -20.41 45.68
C GLY A 489 25.23 -20.18 44.88
N TYR A 490 25.30 -20.13 43.55
CA TYR A 490 24.12 -20.10 42.66
C TYR A 490 23.74 -21.52 42.24
N ALA A 491 22.45 -21.80 42.16
CA ALA A 491 21.94 -23.08 41.68
C ALA A 491 22.33 -23.32 40.20
N LEU A 492 22.78 -24.53 39.88
CA LEU A 492 23.20 -24.93 38.54
C LEU A 492 22.01 -25.05 37.55
N LYS A 493 20.80 -25.18 38.07
CA LYS A 493 19.55 -25.24 37.31
C LYS A 493 18.50 -24.33 37.93
N PRO A 494 17.75 -23.57 37.12
CA PRO A 494 16.66 -22.72 37.62
C PRO A 494 15.59 -23.48 38.43
N LYS A 495 15.37 -24.77 38.13
CA LYS A 495 14.43 -25.63 38.85
C LYS A 495 14.86 -25.89 40.31
N ASP A 496 16.15 -26.00 40.58
CA ASP A 496 16.67 -26.27 41.91
C ASP A 496 16.51 -25.02 42.79
N TYR A 497 16.80 -23.85 42.26
CA TYR A 497 16.53 -22.58 42.93
C TYR A 497 15.02 -22.39 43.23
N LYS A 498 14.13 -22.73 42.28
CA LYS A 498 12.69 -22.65 42.54
C LYS A 498 12.19 -23.56 43.66
N LYS A 499 12.84 -24.70 43.88
CA LYS A 499 12.48 -25.64 44.95
C LYS A 499 12.98 -25.20 46.30
N ASN A 500 14.20 -24.66 46.36
CA ASN A 500 14.91 -24.31 47.59
C ASN A 500 15.52 -22.90 47.46
N PRO A 501 14.73 -21.86 47.43
CA PRO A 501 15.24 -20.49 47.18
C PRO A 501 16.18 -20.00 48.27
N ASP A 502 16.00 -20.49 49.54
CA ASP A 502 16.82 -20.08 50.66
C ASP A 502 18.22 -20.75 50.71
N GLU A 503 18.44 -21.78 49.90
CA GLU A 503 19.73 -22.49 49.82
C GLU A 503 20.72 -21.86 48.84
N TYR A 504 20.23 -20.99 47.94
CA TYR A 504 21.01 -20.42 46.85
C TYR A 504 20.85 -18.90 46.77
N LYS A 505 21.90 -18.20 46.38
CA LYS A 505 21.86 -16.76 46.07
C LYS A 505 21.01 -16.41 44.81
N GLY A 506 20.74 -17.42 43.97
CA GLY A 506 20.06 -17.30 42.71
C GLY A 506 20.31 -18.55 41.87
N HIS A 507 20.32 -18.44 40.56
CA HIS A 507 20.60 -19.55 39.66
C HIS A 507 21.53 -19.14 38.49
N VAL A 508 22.04 -20.12 37.74
CA VAL A 508 22.96 -19.95 36.61
C VAL A 508 22.49 -18.93 35.59
N GLY A 509 21.18 -18.72 35.45
CA GLY A 509 20.61 -17.67 34.55
C GLY A 509 21.01 -16.25 35.00
N HIS A 510 21.08 -15.97 36.30
CA HIS A 510 21.54 -14.66 36.81
C HIS A 510 23.02 -14.43 36.46
N VAL A 511 23.87 -15.47 36.62
CA VAL A 511 25.28 -15.42 36.21
C VAL A 511 25.43 -15.17 34.71
N SER A 512 24.65 -15.88 33.87
CA SER A 512 24.62 -15.65 32.41
C SER A 512 24.15 -14.25 32.07
N THR A 513 23.19 -13.68 32.82
CA THR A 513 22.68 -12.32 32.59
C THR A 513 23.73 -11.25 32.89
N VAL A 514 24.52 -11.42 33.98
CA VAL A 514 25.65 -10.54 34.30
C VAL A 514 26.64 -10.49 33.13
N ILE A 515 27.06 -11.66 32.65
CA ILE A 515 28.00 -11.76 31.51
C ILE A 515 27.38 -11.13 30.25
N ARG A 516 26.12 -11.40 30.02
CA ARG A 516 25.38 -10.85 28.87
C ARG A 516 25.35 -9.33 28.91
N ILE A 517 24.98 -8.71 30.02
CA ILE A 517 24.95 -7.26 30.15
C ILE A 517 26.34 -6.66 29.93
N ALA A 518 27.38 -7.30 30.49
CA ALA A 518 28.76 -6.83 30.26
C ALA A 518 29.18 -6.87 28.77
N LEU A 519 28.75 -7.89 28.02
CA LEU A 519 29.14 -8.10 26.63
C LEU A 519 28.21 -7.40 25.62
N VAL A 520 26.91 -7.31 25.92
CA VAL A 520 25.86 -6.85 24.97
C VAL A 520 25.23 -5.53 25.40
N GLY A 521 25.35 -5.19 26.70
CA GLY A 521 24.72 -4.00 27.29
C GLY A 521 23.23 -4.18 27.65
N ARG A 522 22.66 -5.37 27.44
CA ARG A 522 21.23 -5.68 27.64
C ARG A 522 21.05 -7.07 28.24
N SER A 523 19.96 -7.29 28.97
CA SER A 523 19.59 -8.59 29.56
C SER A 523 19.03 -9.59 28.56
N GLN A 524 18.51 -9.10 27.40
CA GLN A 524 17.96 -9.91 26.32
C GLN A 524 18.83 -9.82 25.08
N SER A 525 19.14 -10.96 24.48
CA SER A 525 19.92 -11.06 23.24
C SER A 525 19.73 -12.44 22.61
N PRO A 526 20.18 -12.66 21.37
CA PRO A 526 20.43 -14.01 20.83
C PRO A 526 21.34 -14.86 21.74
N ASP A 527 21.64 -16.08 21.31
CA ASP A 527 22.54 -16.97 22.05
C ASP A 527 23.86 -16.29 22.37
N LEU A 528 24.21 -16.26 23.66
CA LEU A 528 25.38 -15.54 24.14
C LEU A 528 26.69 -16.19 23.69
N TRP A 529 26.71 -17.51 23.55
CA TRP A 529 27.88 -18.21 23.00
C TRP A 529 28.14 -17.81 21.55
N GLY A 530 27.10 -17.79 20.73
CA GLY A 530 27.22 -17.36 19.33
C GLY A 530 27.64 -15.89 19.21
N ILE A 531 27.11 -15.01 20.08
CA ILE A 531 27.52 -13.61 20.13
C ILE A 531 29.00 -13.46 20.39
N GLN A 532 29.54 -14.16 21.42
CA GLN A 532 30.95 -14.02 21.76
C GLN A 532 31.88 -14.59 20.66
N GLN A 533 31.44 -15.64 19.95
CA GLN A 533 32.20 -16.17 18.82
C GLN A 533 32.35 -15.09 17.69
N ILE A 534 31.30 -14.33 17.44
CA ILE A 534 31.33 -13.24 16.47
C ILE A 534 32.14 -12.04 16.98
N LEU A 535 32.02 -11.69 18.25
CA LEU A 535 32.78 -10.59 18.86
C LEU A 535 34.30 -10.85 18.82
N GLY A 536 34.71 -12.09 19.05
CA GLY A 536 36.11 -12.51 19.17
C GLY A 536 36.72 -12.14 20.51
N THR A 537 37.85 -12.78 20.83
CA THR A 537 38.53 -12.68 22.12
C THR A 537 38.84 -11.26 22.54
N GLU A 538 39.38 -10.45 21.63
CA GLU A 538 39.80 -9.07 21.93
C GLU A 538 38.62 -8.21 22.44
N LYS A 539 37.49 -8.20 21.72
CA LYS A 539 36.30 -7.40 22.10
C LYS A 539 35.67 -7.93 23.39
N VAL A 540 35.58 -9.26 23.54
CA VAL A 540 35.07 -9.88 24.77
C VAL A 540 35.87 -9.42 25.98
N MET A 541 37.21 -9.51 25.92
CA MET A 541 38.09 -9.10 27.03
C MET A 541 37.99 -7.60 27.29
N ASN A 542 38.04 -6.77 26.27
CA ASN A 542 37.95 -5.31 26.39
C ASN A 542 36.64 -4.87 27.09
N ARG A 543 35.53 -5.51 26.78
CA ARG A 543 34.20 -5.20 27.38
C ARG A 543 34.13 -5.60 28.85
N ILE A 544 34.61 -6.78 29.19
CA ILE A 544 34.69 -7.23 30.59
C ILE A 544 35.58 -6.31 31.39
N GLU A 545 36.81 -6.02 30.92
CA GLU A 545 37.72 -5.11 31.60
C GLU A 545 37.18 -3.69 31.71
N GLY A 546 36.51 -3.22 30.65
CA GLY A 546 35.85 -1.92 30.61
C GLY A 546 34.74 -1.80 31.67
N TYR A 547 34.02 -2.90 31.93
CA TYR A 547 33.03 -2.94 33.00
C TYR A 547 33.72 -2.95 34.38
N LEU A 548 34.67 -3.86 34.59
CA LEU A 548 35.41 -4.00 35.86
C LEU A 548 36.15 -2.74 36.32
N LYS A 549 36.57 -1.89 35.37
CA LYS A 549 37.22 -0.61 35.69
C LYS A 549 36.22 0.49 36.11
N LYS A 550 34.95 0.36 35.78
CA LYS A 550 33.91 1.36 36.06
C LYS A 550 33.09 1.00 37.31
N SER A 551 33.07 -0.27 37.68
CA SER A 551 32.46 -0.83 38.91
C SER A 551 33.50 -0.90 40.04
#